data_4889acc217639eb8fc2a5e7074ab0d94
#
_entry.id   4889acc217639eb8fc2a5e7074ab0d94
#
_cell.length_a   1.000
_cell.length_b   1.000
_cell.length_c   1.000
_cell.angle_alpha   90.00
_cell.angle_beta   90.00
_cell.angle_gamma   90.00
#
_symmetry.space_group_name_H-M   'P 1'
#
loop_
_entity.id
_entity.type
_entity.pdbx_description
1 polymer ?
#
loop_
_entity_poly.entity_id
_entity_poly.type
_entity_poly.pdbx_seq_one_letter_code
_entity_poly.pdbx_strand_id
1 'polypeptide(L)'
;MYSAFNAGVNAFTRSLAVELGRDGVRVNAIAPDLADTLQTPADAMLRGRDPGMVRHWLPLGRFGQPDDYADVVVFLASDLSRFVTGVVVPVDGGTTAASGWYLRTDGRGWTNLPDQP
;
A
#
# COMPACT_ATOMS: atom_id res chain seq x y z
N MET A 1 -1.20 -8.70 16.93
CA MET A 1 -1.94 -7.51 17.42
C MET A 1 -2.04 -6.42 16.36
N TYR A 2 -0.95 -6.00 15.70
CA TYR A 2 -0.93 -5.01 14.62
C TYR A 2 -1.97 -5.27 13.51
N SER A 3 -2.01 -6.47 12.95
CA SER A 3 -2.96 -6.84 11.89
C SER A 3 -4.43 -6.75 12.31
N ALA A 4 -4.72 -7.07 13.57
CA ALA A 4 -6.10 -6.98 14.09
C ALA A 4 -6.58 -5.53 14.18
N PHE A 5 -5.70 -4.60 14.61
CA PHE A 5 -6.03 -3.18 14.63
C PHE A 5 -6.27 -2.63 13.22
N ASN A 6 -5.41 -2.97 12.25
CA ASN A 6 -5.58 -2.52 10.88
C ASN A 6 -6.86 -3.09 10.24
N ALA A 7 -7.18 -4.36 10.48
CA ALA A 7 -8.44 -4.94 10.05
C ALA A 7 -9.65 -4.21 10.68
N GLY A 8 -9.52 -3.83 11.96
CA GLY A 8 -10.50 -3.01 12.66
C GLY A 8 -10.71 -1.64 12.02
N VAL A 9 -9.63 -0.94 11.68
CA VAL A 9 -9.69 0.35 10.96
C VAL A 9 -10.40 0.21 9.62
N ASN A 10 -10.09 -0.85 8.85
CA ASN A 10 -10.72 -1.11 7.56
C ASN A 10 -12.23 -1.37 7.69
N ALA A 11 -12.64 -2.14 8.70
CA ALA A 11 -14.06 -2.38 8.97
C ALA A 11 -14.76 -1.10 9.45
N PHE A 12 -14.13 -0.35 10.34
CA PHE A 12 -14.63 0.91 10.87
C PHE A 12 -14.83 1.97 9.78
N THR A 13 -13.88 2.10 8.84
CA THR A 13 -14.00 2.97 7.67
C THR A 13 -15.28 2.72 6.89
N ARG A 14 -15.60 1.45 6.64
CA ARG A 14 -16.83 1.07 5.92
C ARG A 14 -18.09 1.39 6.72
N SER A 15 -18.11 1.10 8.01
CA SER A 15 -19.24 1.37 8.89
C SER A 15 -19.52 2.86 8.98
N LEU A 16 -18.50 3.68 9.19
CA LEU A 16 -18.64 5.13 9.25
C LEU A 16 -19.09 5.73 7.90
N ALA A 17 -18.60 5.20 6.78
CA ALA A 17 -19.03 5.67 5.47
C ALA A 17 -20.53 5.49 5.25
N VAL A 18 -21.10 4.38 5.74
CA VAL A 18 -22.54 4.13 5.69
C VAL A 18 -23.29 5.07 6.64
N GLU A 19 -22.82 5.20 7.88
CA GLU A 19 -23.47 6.01 8.90
C GLU A 19 -23.51 7.49 8.54
N LEU A 20 -22.37 8.04 8.09
CA LEU A 20 -22.21 9.48 7.83
C LEU A 20 -22.55 9.89 6.40
N GLY A 21 -22.74 8.94 5.50
CA GLY A 21 -23.04 9.21 4.08
C GLY A 21 -24.31 10.04 3.89
N ARG A 22 -25.34 9.84 4.73
CA ARG A 22 -26.57 10.65 4.73
C ARG A 22 -26.33 12.13 5.05
N ASP A 23 -25.25 12.42 5.77
CA ASP A 23 -24.85 13.78 6.14
C ASP A 23 -23.86 14.39 5.14
N GLY A 24 -23.63 13.71 4.01
CA GLY A 24 -22.71 14.13 2.95
C GLY A 24 -21.23 13.97 3.31
N VAL A 25 -20.92 13.22 4.38
CA VAL A 25 -19.53 12.99 4.80
C VAL A 25 -19.00 11.71 4.16
N ARG A 26 -17.85 11.83 3.50
CA ARG A 26 -17.13 10.70 2.93
C ARG A 26 -16.07 10.20 3.91
N VAL A 27 -15.94 8.89 4.04
CA VAL A 27 -14.95 8.23 4.91
C VAL A 27 -14.20 7.19 4.09
N ASN A 28 -12.91 7.39 3.94
CA ASN A 28 -12.01 6.52 3.20
C ASN A 28 -10.73 6.31 3.98
N ALA A 29 -9.98 5.29 3.65
CA ALA A 29 -8.66 5.04 4.21
C ALA A 29 -7.65 4.73 3.10
N ILE A 30 -6.38 4.98 3.35
CA ILE A 30 -5.26 4.42 2.57
C ILE A 30 -4.63 3.27 3.35
N ALA A 31 -4.12 2.29 2.64
CA ALA A 31 -3.34 1.19 3.19
C ALA A 31 -1.92 1.26 2.62
N PRO A 32 -1.02 2.01 3.27
CA PRO A 32 0.36 2.12 2.84
C PRO A 32 1.14 0.84 3.16
N ASP A 33 2.15 0.55 2.36
CA ASP A 33 3.18 -0.46 2.63
C ASP A 33 4.55 0.19 2.43
N LEU A 34 5.61 -0.44 2.87
CA LEU A 34 7.04 -0.18 2.65
C LEU A 34 7.39 1.26 2.21
N ALA A 35 7.11 2.22 3.09
CA ALA A 35 7.40 3.64 2.89
C ALA A 35 8.81 3.98 3.38
N ASP A 36 9.61 4.62 2.54
CA ASP A 36 10.90 5.21 2.91
C ASP A 36 10.65 6.54 3.62
N THR A 37 10.83 6.56 4.93
CA THR A 37 10.56 7.71 5.79
C THR A 37 11.65 7.87 6.83
N LEU A 38 11.65 9.00 7.55
CA LEU A 38 12.57 9.20 8.67
C LEU A 38 12.40 8.14 9.78
N GLN A 39 11.19 7.63 9.96
CA GLN A 39 10.89 6.59 10.95
C GLN A 39 11.29 5.20 10.46
N THR A 40 11.15 4.93 9.17
CA THR A 40 11.44 3.65 8.52
C THR A 40 12.30 3.88 7.28
N PRO A 41 13.58 4.26 7.45
CA PRO A 41 14.45 4.51 6.30
C PRO A 41 14.69 3.24 5.49
N ALA A 42 14.83 3.40 4.17
CA ALA A 42 15.04 2.30 3.21
C ALA A 42 16.18 1.36 3.63
N ASP A 43 17.31 1.92 4.08
CA ASP A 43 18.46 1.14 4.53
C ASP A 43 18.13 0.23 5.73
N ALA A 44 17.33 0.73 6.67
CA ALA A 44 16.88 -0.06 7.82
C ALA A 44 15.93 -1.19 7.39
N MET A 45 15.08 -0.94 6.41
CA MET A 45 14.19 -1.98 5.84
C MET A 45 14.98 -3.03 5.06
N LEU A 46 16.00 -2.63 4.33
CA LEU A 46 16.88 -3.53 3.56
C LEU A 46 17.74 -4.41 4.47
N ARG A 47 18.07 -3.97 5.68
CA ARG A 47 18.89 -4.73 6.63
C ARG A 47 20.22 -5.21 6.01
N GLY A 48 20.89 -4.34 5.26
CA GLY A 48 22.14 -4.62 4.58
C GLY A 48 22.02 -5.47 3.30
N ARG A 49 20.80 -5.72 2.80
CA ARG A 49 20.59 -6.39 1.52
C ARG A 49 20.82 -5.42 0.36
N ASP A 50 21.09 -5.98 -0.82
CA ASP A 50 21.21 -5.20 -2.06
C ASP A 50 19.87 -4.46 -2.35
N PRO A 51 19.91 -3.12 -2.52
CA PRO A 51 18.73 -2.34 -2.91
C PRO A 51 18.07 -2.82 -4.20
N GLY A 52 18.84 -3.41 -5.12
CA GLY A 52 18.34 -4.00 -6.37
C GLY A 52 17.34 -5.15 -6.14
N MET A 53 17.31 -5.74 -4.94
CA MET A 53 16.32 -6.78 -4.60
C MET A 53 14.90 -6.25 -4.50
N VAL A 54 14.70 -4.95 -4.25
CA VAL A 54 13.35 -4.37 -4.06
C VAL A 54 12.45 -4.69 -5.25
N ARG A 55 12.96 -4.62 -6.46
CA ARG A 55 12.23 -4.93 -7.71
C ARG A 55 11.70 -6.38 -7.78
N HIS A 56 12.26 -7.30 -6.99
CA HIS A 56 11.84 -8.71 -7.03
C HIS A 56 10.57 -8.97 -6.25
N TRP A 57 10.21 -8.09 -5.33
CA TRP A 57 8.96 -8.24 -4.56
C TRP A 57 7.98 -7.06 -4.67
N LEU A 58 8.47 -5.85 -5.00
CA LEU A 58 7.63 -4.68 -5.27
C LEU A 58 7.48 -4.50 -6.79
N PRO A 59 6.29 -4.63 -7.34
CA PRO A 59 6.06 -4.45 -8.79
C PRO A 59 6.56 -3.10 -9.34
N LEU A 60 6.42 -2.00 -8.58
CA LEU A 60 6.96 -0.69 -8.98
C LEU A 60 8.47 -0.55 -8.75
N GLY A 61 9.13 -1.57 -8.17
CA GLY A 61 10.58 -1.68 -8.07
C GLY A 61 11.25 -0.73 -7.09
N ARG A 62 10.50 -0.01 -6.27
CA ARG A 62 11.01 0.94 -5.28
C ARG A 62 10.13 1.03 -4.05
N PHE A 63 10.68 1.48 -2.93
CA PHE A 63 9.89 1.88 -1.77
C PHE A 63 9.06 3.12 -2.09
N GLY A 64 7.90 3.24 -1.43
CA GLY A 64 7.09 4.45 -1.51
C GLY A 64 7.78 5.63 -0.85
N GLN A 65 7.58 6.82 -1.40
CA GLN A 65 8.02 8.08 -0.82
C GLN A 65 6.79 8.78 -0.17
N PRO A 66 6.98 9.68 0.79
CA PRO A 66 5.85 10.38 1.44
C PRO A 66 4.86 11.01 0.45
N ASP A 67 5.35 11.56 -0.65
CA ASP A 67 4.51 12.18 -1.68
C ASP A 67 3.61 11.18 -2.40
N ASP A 68 4.04 9.93 -2.58
CA ASP A 68 3.20 8.87 -3.18
C ASP A 68 1.91 8.66 -2.37
N TYR A 69 1.98 8.80 -1.06
CA TYR A 69 0.84 8.66 -0.16
C TYR A 69 0.04 9.96 -0.06
N ALA A 70 0.74 11.10 0.01
CA ALA A 70 0.12 12.41 0.11
C ALA A 70 -0.79 12.71 -1.09
N ASP A 71 -0.39 12.38 -2.30
CA ASP A 71 -1.17 12.59 -3.52
C ASP A 71 -2.49 11.81 -3.48
N VAL A 72 -2.48 10.57 -2.98
CA VAL A 72 -3.72 9.79 -2.81
C VAL A 72 -4.62 10.40 -1.74
N VAL A 73 -4.05 10.90 -0.65
CA VAL A 73 -4.82 11.60 0.40
C VAL A 73 -5.45 12.86 -0.15
N VAL A 74 -4.71 13.67 -0.91
CA VAL A 74 -5.22 14.88 -1.57
C VAL A 74 -6.37 14.54 -2.53
N PHE A 75 -6.23 13.49 -3.35
CA PHE A 75 -7.32 13.00 -4.20
C PHE A 75 -8.56 12.65 -3.37
N LEU A 76 -8.40 11.83 -2.31
CA LEU A 76 -9.50 11.41 -1.46
C LEU A 76 -10.15 12.55 -0.67
N ALA A 77 -9.38 13.60 -0.34
CA ALA A 77 -9.88 14.79 0.37
C ALA A 77 -10.52 15.84 -0.56
N SER A 78 -10.37 15.71 -1.87
CA SER A 78 -10.85 16.69 -2.85
C SER A 78 -12.18 16.29 -3.49
N ASP A 79 -12.77 17.22 -4.25
CA ASP A 79 -13.97 16.98 -5.04
C ASP A 79 -13.76 16.00 -6.20
N LEU A 80 -12.50 15.69 -6.56
CA LEU A 80 -12.20 14.68 -7.57
C LEU A 80 -12.71 13.29 -7.14
N SER A 81 -12.82 13.06 -5.83
CA SER A 81 -13.35 11.83 -5.24
C SER A 81 -14.73 11.99 -4.60
N ARG A 82 -15.53 13.00 -5.01
CA ARG A 82 -16.83 13.34 -4.40
C ARG A 82 -17.85 12.20 -4.36
N PHE A 83 -17.67 11.16 -5.15
CA PHE A 83 -18.55 9.97 -5.17
C PHE A 83 -17.83 8.72 -4.67
N VAL A 84 -16.70 8.88 -3.96
CA VAL A 84 -15.91 7.79 -3.38
C VAL A 84 -16.02 7.83 -1.86
N THR A 85 -16.63 6.79 -1.27
CA THR A 85 -16.70 6.61 0.18
C THR A 85 -16.67 5.13 0.55
N GLY A 86 -16.20 4.80 1.74
CA GLY A 86 -16.13 3.43 2.26
C GLY A 86 -15.01 2.57 1.66
N VAL A 87 -14.07 3.16 0.92
CA VAL A 87 -12.98 2.42 0.31
C VAL A 87 -11.71 2.45 1.17
N VAL A 88 -10.95 1.38 1.09
CA VAL A 88 -9.57 1.30 1.55
C VAL A 88 -8.69 1.15 0.32
N VAL A 89 -7.90 2.15 0.03
CA VAL A 89 -7.04 2.20 -1.17
C VAL A 89 -5.65 1.69 -0.83
N PRO A 90 -5.21 0.55 -1.36
CA PRO A 90 -3.82 0.14 -1.26
C PRO A 90 -2.91 1.16 -1.96
N VAL A 91 -1.89 1.65 -1.24
CA VAL A 91 -0.84 2.52 -1.79
C VAL A 91 0.47 1.84 -1.45
N ASP A 92 0.79 0.79 -2.19
CA ASP A 92 1.73 -0.25 -1.77
C ASP A 92 2.70 -0.68 -2.88
N GLY A 93 2.79 0.06 -3.98
CA GLY A 93 3.66 -0.30 -5.09
C GLY A 93 3.31 -1.64 -5.76
N GLY A 94 2.13 -2.19 -5.45
CA GLY A 94 1.62 -3.43 -6.03
C GLY A 94 1.89 -4.69 -5.18
N THR A 95 2.39 -4.57 -3.94
CA THR A 95 2.67 -5.74 -3.08
C THR A 95 1.43 -6.59 -2.82
N THR A 96 0.28 -5.96 -2.59
CA THR A 96 -1.00 -6.68 -2.41
C THR A 96 -1.40 -7.43 -3.70
N ALA A 97 -1.21 -6.81 -4.86
CA ALA A 97 -1.52 -7.45 -6.15
C ALA A 97 -0.56 -8.59 -6.46
N ALA A 98 0.72 -8.43 -6.11
CA ALA A 98 1.74 -9.45 -6.32
C ALA A 98 1.58 -10.68 -5.42
N SER A 99 1.03 -10.53 -4.24
CA SER A 99 0.68 -11.56 -3.24
C SER A 99 1.19 -13.00 -3.51
N GLY A 100 2.48 -13.25 -3.19
CA GLY A 100 3.12 -14.56 -3.43
C GLY A 100 3.72 -14.74 -4.83
N TRP A 101 3.73 -13.70 -5.66
CA TRP A 101 4.47 -13.67 -6.92
C TRP A 101 5.76 -12.88 -6.75
N TYR A 102 6.83 -13.32 -7.42
CA TYR A 102 8.15 -12.72 -7.38
C TYR A 102 8.66 -12.48 -8.79
N LEU A 103 9.37 -11.38 -9.02
CA LEU A 103 10.10 -11.21 -10.26
C LEU A 103 11.28 -12.21 -10.29
N ARG A 104 11.35 -13.02 -11.35
CA ARG A 104 12.46 -13.95 -11.54
C ARG A 104 13.82 -13.23 -11.55
N THR A 105 14.85 -13.91 -11.10
CA THR A 105 16.21 -13.35 -11.06
C THR A 105 16.76 -13.04 -12.45
N ASP A 106 16.29 -13.77 -13.49
CA ASP A 106 16.62 -13.50 -14.89
C ASP A 106 15.81 -12.33 -15.50
N GLY A 107 14.90 -11.73 -14.75
CA GLY A 107 14.04 -10.61 -15.19
C GLY A 107 12.97 -10.97 -16.21
N ARG A 108 12.75 -12.24 -16.51
CA ARG A 108 11.84 -12.71 -17.57
C ARG A 108 10.40 -12.93 -17.10
N GLY A 109 9.92 -12.09 -16.17
CA GLY A 109 8.54 -12.14 -15.71
C GLY A 109 8.38 -12.62 -14.27
N TRP A 110 7.14 -12.74 -13.83
CA TRP A 110 6.78 -13.09 -12.47
C TRP A 110 6.51 -14.59 -12.34
N THR A 111 6.80 -15.14 -11.17
CA THR A 111 6.58 -16.54 -10.83
C THR A 111 6.12 -16.65 -9.39
N ASN A 112 5.30 -17.66 -9.10
CA ASN A 112 4.95 -18.06 -7.73
C ASN A 112 5.85 -19.21 -7.19
N LEU A 113 6.83 -19.62 -7.99
CA LEU A 113 7.84 -20.59 -7.58
C LEU A 113 9.12 -19.83 -7.32
N PRO A 114 9.60 -19.71 -6.06
CA PRO A 114 10.88 -19.09 -5.78
C PRO A 114 12.00 -19.84 -6.51
N ASP A 115 12.96 -19.09 -7.02
CA ASP A 115 14.15 -19.67 -7.63
C ASP A 115 14.83 -20.58 -6.60
N GLN A 116 15.32 -21.74 -7.03
CA GLN A 116 16.08 -22.60 -6.15
C GLN A 116 17.36 -21.88 -5.73
N PRO A 117 17.77 -22.01 -4.47
CA PRO A 117 19.00 -21.42 -3.95
C PRO A 117 20.26 -21.93 -4.66
#